data_398ac17031b73b264d8ae7ac5835d7ed
#
_entry.id   398ac17031b73b264d8ae7ac5835d7ed
#
_cell.length_a   1.000
_cell.length_b   1.000
_cell.length_c   1.000
_cell.angle_alpha   90.00
_cell.angle_beta   90.00
_cell.angle_gamma   90.00
#
_symmetry.space_group_name_H-M   'P 1'
#
loop_
_entity.id
_entity.type
_entity.pdbx_description
1 polymer ?
#
loop_
_entity_poly.entity_id
_entity_poly.type
_entity_poly.pdbx_seq_one_letter_code
_entity_poly.pdbx_strand_id
1 'polypeptide(L)' 'AEDYIAEHMSELTEIEQAIIIDRYMSGKSWRRIQQEHHYQEAQPYRIERSAIKKLAKSYHVSQR' A
#
# COMPACT_ATOMS: atom_id res chain seq x y z
N ALA A 1 -2.87 -2.99 13.20
CA ALA A 1 -2.50 -3.01 11.79
C ALA A 1 -2.12 -1.63 11.27
N GLU A 2 -2.89 -0.60 11.62
CA GLU A 2 -2.59 0.77 11.19
C GLU A 2 -1.26 1.27 11.74
N ASP A 3 -0.96 0.96 13.01
CA ASP A 3 0.30 1.35 13.64
C ASP A 3 1.49 0.70 12.95
N TYR A 4 1.36 -0.57 12.59
CA TYR A 4 2.42 -1.28 11.88
C TYR A 4 2.67 -0.65 10.52
N ILE A 5 1.61 -0.34 9.79
CA ILE A 5 1.71 0.28 8.47
C ILE A 5 2.38 1.65 8.59
N ALA A 6 1.98 2.46 9.56
CA ALA A 6 2.56 3.78 9.77
C ALA A 6 4.06 3.71 10.09
N GLU A 7 4.47 2.75 10.92
CA GLU A 7 5.87 2.58 11.29
C GLU A 7 6.76 2.19 10.11
N HIS A 8 6.21 1.43 9.15
CA HIS A 8 6.99 0.90 8.04
C HIS A 8 6.75 1.62 6.71
N MET A 9 6.03 2.75 6.76
CA MET A 9 5.75 3.52 5.53
C MET A 9 7.03 3.99 4.82
N SER A 10 8.08 4.27 5.54
CA SER A 10 9.34 4.71 4.96
C SER A 10 10.00 3.65 4.08
N GLU A 11 9.58 2.40 4.20
CA GLU A 11 10.09 1.30 3.38
C GLU A 11 9.40 1.22 2.02
N LEU A 12 8.36 2.02 1.81
CA LEU A 12 7.58 2.03 0.59
C LEU A 12 7.93 3.26 -0.26
N THR A 13 7.77 3.13 -1.57
CA THR A 13 7.86 4.29 -2.46
C THR A 13 6.65 5.21 -2.23
N GLU A 14 6.74 6.45 -2.72
CA GLU A 14 5.63 7.40 -2.58
C GLU A 14 4.35 6.87 -3.21
N ILE A 15 4.46 6.20 -4.36
CA ILE A 15 3.31 5.63 -5.04
C ILE A 15 2.70 4.50 -4.21
N GLU A 16 3.53 3.64 -3.64
CA GLU A 16 3.08 2.56 -2.78
C GLU A 16 2.42 3.09 -1.52
N GLN A 17 2.99 4.12 -0.91
CA GLN A 17 2.40 4.78 0.25
C GLN A 17 1.02 5.35 -0.06
N ALA A 18 0.87 6.01 -1.21
CA ALA A 18 -0.40 6.60 -1.61
C ALA A 18 -1.49 5.53 -1.75
N ILE A 19 -1.17 4.39 -2.36
CA ILE A 19 -2.12 3.29 -2.53
C ILE A 19 -2.53 2.70 -1.17
N ILE A 20 -1.58 2.48 -0.29
CA ILE A 20 -1.86 1.92 1.04
C ILE A 20 -2.73 2.87 1.86
N ILE A 21 -2.41 4.16 1.83
CA ILE A 21 -3.20 5.18 2.53
C ILE A 21 -4.62 5.22 1.99
N ASP A 22 -4.78 5.29 0.68
CA ASP A 22 -6.10 5.37 0.05
C ASP A 22 -6.95 4.14 0.34
N ARG A 23 -6.36 2.96 0.26
CA ARG A 23 -7.11 1.72 0.41
C ARG A 23 -7.42 1.37 1.86
N TYR A 24 -6.44 1.51 2.75
CA TYR A 24 -6.57 1.02 4.13
C TYR A 24 -6.87 2.12 5.15
N MET A 25 -6.39 3.31 4.94
CA MET A 25 -6.63 4.41 5.88
C MET A 25 -7.85 5.25 5.51
N SER A 26 -8.00 5.55 4.22
CA SER A 26 -9.13 6.36 3.74
C SER A 26 -10.33 5.54 3.30
N GLY A 27 -10.16 4.23 3.16
CA GLY A 27 -11.25 3.34 2.80
C GLY A 27 -11.79 3.50 1.39
N LYS A 28 -10.99 4.01 0.47
CA LYS A 28 -11.42 4.21 -0.91
C LYS A 28 -11.56 2.88 -1.65
N SER A 29 -12.54 2.81 -2.57
CA SER A 29 -12.69 1.66 -3.45
C SER A 29 -11.57 1.65 -4.49
N TRP A 30 -11.30 0.48 -5.05
CA TRP A 30 -10.32 0.35 -6.13
C TRP A 30 -10.69 1.22 -7.33
N ARG A 31 -11.97 1.28 -7.65
CA ARG A 31 -12.46 2.11 -8.76
C ARG A 31 -12.11 3.57 -8.55
N ARG A 32 -12.31 4.06 -7.33
CA ARG A 32 -12.01 5.45 -6.99
C ARG A 32 -10.52 5.73 -7.05
N ILE A 33 -9.70 4.82 -6.52
CA ILE A 33 -8.25 4.94 -6.57
C ILE A 33 -7.78 5.01 -8.02
N GLN A 34 -8.30 4.13 -8.86
CA GLN A 34 -7.96 4.10 -10.28
C GLN A 34 -8.30 5.41 -10.97
N GLN A 35 -9.47 5.97 -10.69
CA GLN A 35 -9.91 7.22 -11.28
C GLN A 35 -9.08 8.41 -10.81
N GLU A 36 -8.80 8.51 -9.53
CA GLU A 36 -8.08 9.64 -8.96
C GLU A 36 -6.62 9.70 -9.42
N HIS A 37 -6.00 8.55 -9.60
CA HIS A 37 -4.59 8.47 -9.98
C HIS A 37 -4.39 8.19 -11.48
N HIS A 38 -5.47 8.06 -12.24
CA HIS A 38 -5.42 7.77 -13.68
C HIS A 38 -4.67 6.48 -14.00
N TYR A 39 -4.78 5.48 -13.14
CA TYR A 39 -4.15 4.19 -13.34
C TYR A 39 -4.90 3.33 -14.36
N GLN A 40 -4.16 2.48 -15.06
CA GLN A 40 -4.76 1.43 -15.85
C GLN A 40 -5.36 0.38 -14.92
N GLU A 41 -6.25 -0.45 -15.48
CA GLU A 41 -7.10 -1.34 -14.69
C GLU A 41 -6.36 -2.19 -13.67
N ALA A 42 -5.24 -2.81 -14.05
CA ALA A 42 -4.51 -3.71 -13.15
C ALA A 42 -3.40 -3.02 -12.35
N GLN A 43 -3.10 -1.76 -12.64
CA GLN A 43 -1.95 -1.08 -12.05
C GLN A 43 -2.03 -0.92 -10.53
N PRO A 44 -3.16 -0.47 -9.96
CA PRO A 44 -3.23 -0.30 -8.51
C PRO A 44 -3.05 -1.61 -7.75
N TYR A 45 -3.54 -2.72 -8.30
CA TYR A 45 -3.37 -4.03 -7.66
C TYR A 45 -1.90 -4.46 -7.63
N ARG A 46 -1.17 -4.18 -8.69
CA ARG A 46 0.27 -4.51 -8.74
C ARG A 46 1.06 -3.69 -7.73
N ILE A 47 0.73 -2.42 -7.61
CA ILE A 47 1.37 -1.52 -6.65
C ILE A 47 1.08 -2.00 -5.23
N GLU A 48 -0.16 -2.32 -4.93
CA GLU A 48 -0.54 -2.85 -3.62
C GLU A 48 0.22 -4.13 -3.31
N ARG A 49 0.29 -5.06 -4.26
CA ARG A 49 1.00 -6.31 -4.05
C ARG A 49 2.46 -6.09 -3.71
N SER A 50 3.11 -5.17 -4.41
CA SER A 50 4.50 -4.80 -4.12
C SER A 50 4.65 -4.25 -2.71
N ALA A 51 3.76 -3.35 -2.31
CA ALA A 51 3.76 -2.75 -0.98
C ALA A 51 3.55 -3.81 0.10
N ILE A 52 2.58 -4.70 -0.09
CA ILE A 52 2.27 -5.77 0.87
C ILE A 52 3.47 -6.71 1.04
N LYS A 53 4.16 -7.04 -0.05
CA LYS A 53 5.37 -7.87 0.02
C LYS A 53 6.45 -7.22 0.87
N LYS A 54 6.67 -5.94 0.71
CA LYS A 54 7.67 -5.20 1.50
C LYS A 54 7.29 -5.17 2.97
N LEU A 55 6.04 -4.89 3.27
CA LEU A 55 5.55 -4.87 4.66
C LEU A 55 5.62 -6.25 5.30
N ALA A 56 5.26 -7.29 4.58
CA ALA A 56 5.32 -8.66 5.08
C ALA A 56 6.76 -9.09 5.37
N LYS A 57 7.69 -8.69 4.52
CA LYS A 57 9.11 -8.99 4.73
C LYS A 57 9.62 -8.33 6.00
N SER A 58 9.28 -7.06 6.20
CA SER A 58 9.66 -6.34 7.42
C SER A 58 9.06 -6.99 8.65
N TYR A 59 7.81 -7.41 8.58
CA TYR A 59 7.12 -8.09 9.67
C TYR A 59 7.86 -9.37 10.06
N HIS A 60 8.23 -10.19 9.09
CA HIS A 60 8.96 -11.44 9.36
C HIS A 60 10.32 -11.17 10.01
N VAL A 61 11.03 -10.17 9.55
CA VAL A 61 12.31 -9.78 10.15
C VAL A 61 12.11 -9.33 11.60
N SER A 62 11.07 -8.55 11.84
CA SER A 62 10.77 -8.02 13.18
C SER A 62 10.37 -9.11 14.17
N GLN A 63 9.82 -10.22 13.70
CA GLN A 63 9.39 -11.33 14.54
C GLN A 63 10.53 -12.22 15.04
N ARG A 64 11.71 -12.06 14.47
CA ARG A 64 12.89 -12.78 14.92
C ARG A 64 13.59 -12.00 16.02
#